data_e8c417d7d56360d221ca960ab58a849e
#
_entry.id   e8c417d7d56360d221ca960ab58a849e
#
_cell.length_a   1.000
_cell.length_b   1.000
_cell.length_c   1.000
_cell.angle_alpha   90.00
_cell.angle_beta   90.00
_cell.angle_gamma   90.00
#
_symmetry.space_group_name_H-M   'P 1'
#
loop_
_entity.id
_entity.type
_entity.pdbx_description
1 polymer ?
#
loop_
_entity_poly.entity_id
_entity_poly.type
_entity_poly.pdbx_seq_one_letter_code
_entity_poly.pdbx_strand_id
1 'polypeptide(L)' 'MIVLGIDPGSAICGFGFIHFPNLIPISFGVITTSPKARMHDRLLKIHTELDALIKNFQPQVMGLEKLFFAVNA' A
#
# COMPACT_ATOMS: atom_id res chain seq x y z
N MET A 1 7.06 15.52 -0.67
CA MET A 1 6.25 14.65 0.19
C MET A 1 5.98 13.34 -0.54
N ILE A 2 6.08 12.24 0.16
CA ILE A 2 5.81 10.92 -0.42
C ILE A 2 4.38 10.53 -0.08
N VAL A 3 3.62 10.15 -1.11
CA VAL A 3 2.24 9.69 -0.98
C VAL A 3 2.16 8.23 -1.39
N LEU A 4 1.52 7.42 -0.55
CA LEU A 4 1.22 6.01 -0.84
C LEU A 4 -0.22 5.91 -1.31
N GLY A 5 -0.44 5.37 -2.50
CA GLY A 5 -1.76 5.01 -3.00
C GLY A 5 -1.96 3.51 -2.90
N ILE A 6 -3.13 3.10 -2.44
CA ILE A 6 -3.50 1.70 -2.32
C ILE A 6 -4.82 1.45 -3.04
N ASP A 7 -4.83 0.45 -3.91
CA ASP A 7 -6.04 -0.09 -4.52
C ASP A 7 -6.33 -1.43 -3.85
N PRO A 8 -7.25 -1.45 -2.86
CA PRO A 8 -7.41 -2.61 -2.02
C PRO A 8 -8.13 -3.77 -2.72
N GLY A 9 -7.64 -4.96 -2.45
CA GLY A 9 -8.27 -6.20 -2.86
C GLY A 9 -7.66 -7.33 -2.07
N SER A 10 -8.45 -8.34 -1.75
CA SER A 10 -7.95 -9.47 -0.98
C SER A 10 -7.14 -10.45 -1.83
N ALA A 11 -7.41 -10.51 -3.12
CA ALA A 11 -6.66 -11.36 -4.05
C ALA A 11 -5.46 -10.60 -4.63
N ILE A 12 -5.67 -9.34 -5.00
CA ILE A 12 -4.64 -8.46 -5.56
C ILE A 12 -4.80 -7.09 -4.90
N CYS A 13 -3.75 -6.65 -4.22
CA CYS A 13 -3.71 -5.32 -3.62
C CYS A 13 -2.65 -4.50 -4.34
N GLY A 14 -3.07 -3.50 -5.10
CA GLY A 14 -2.15 -2.61 -5.81
C GLY A 14 -1.64 -1.51 -4.89
N PHE A 15 -0.38 -1.09 -5.10
CA PHE A 15 0.19 0.03 -4.37
C PHE A 15 1.11 0.86 -5.26
N GLY A 16 1.25 2.12 -4.89
CA GLY A 16 2.20 3.00 -5.53
C GLY A 16 2.65 4.10 -4.59
N PHE A 17 3.94 4.44 -4.68
CA PHE A 17 4.53 5.56 -3.97
C PHE A 17 4.93 6.61 -4.97
N ILE A 18 4.54 7.85 -4.74
CA ILE A 18 4.88 8.97 -5.60
C ILE A 18 5.41 10.14 -4.79
N HIS A 19 6.26 10.95 -5.41
CA HIS A 19 6.63 12.25 -4.90
C HIS A 19 5.56 13.27 -5.30
N PHE A 20 5.09 14.03 -4.33
CA PHE A 20 4.17 15.13 -4.53
C PHE A 20 4.88 16.45 -4.19
N PRO A 21 4.66 17.54 -4.95
CA PRO A 21 3.69 17.72 -6.03
C PRO A 21 4.13 17.28 -7.43
N ASN A 22 5.35 16.84 -7.60
CA ASN A 22 5.92 16.55 -8.92
C ASN A 22 5.33 15.32 -9.59
N LEU A 23 4.63 14.48 -8.83
CA LEU A 23 4.03 13.22 -9.30
C LEU A 23 5.04 12.25 -9.90
N ILE A 24 6.24 12.22 -9.33
CA ILE A 24 7.30 11.33 -9.79
C ILE A 24 7.11 9.96 -9.13
N PRO A 25 6.93 8.89 -9.92
CA PRO A 25 6.83 7.55 -9.35
C PRO A 25 8.12 7.13 -8.65
N ILE A 26 7.98 6.56 -7.44
CA ILE A 26 9.11 6.05 -6.68
C ILE A 26 9.14 4.52 -6.77
N SER A 27 8.00 3.89 -6.49
CA SER A 27 7.86 2.44 -6.53
C SER A 27 6.39 2.10 -6.68
N PHE A 28 6.08 1.01 -7.37
CA PHE A 28 4.70 0.54 -7.48
C PHE A 28 4.73 -0.97 -7.72
N GLY A 29 3.61 -1.61 -7.42
CA GLY A 29 3.51 -3.04 -7.60
C GLY A 29 2.19 -3.57 -7.07
N VAL A 30 2.15 -4.88 -6.90
CA VAL A 30 0.99 -5.57 -6.37
C VAL A 30 1.42 -6.57 -5.30
N ILE A 31 0.53 -6.78 -4.34
CA ILE A 31 0.64 -7.85 -3.36
C ILE A 31 -0.45 -8.85 -3.71
N THR A 32 -0.07 -10.07 -4.04
CA THR A 32 -1.02 -11.12 -4.39
C THR A 32 -1.16 -12.13 -3.27
N THR A 33 -2.36 -12.68 -3.12
CA THR A 33 -2.62 -13.73 -2.16
C THR A 33 -3.31 -14.90 -2.87
N SER A 34 -3.16 -16.11 -2.31
CA SER A 34 -3.83 -17.27 -2.87
C SER A 34 -5.32 -17.24 -2.53
N PRO A 35 -6.22 -17.40 -3.53
CA PRO A 35 -7.65 -17.50 -3.24
C PRO A 35 -8.00 -18.75 -2.45
N LYS A 36 -7.10 -19.73 -2.36
CA LYS A 36 -7.28 -20.96 -1.57
C LYS A 36 -6.90 -20.76 -0.11
N ALA A 37 -6.16 -19.71 0.22
CA ALA A 37 -5.80 -19.42 1.60
C ALA A 37 -6.99 -18.81 2.34
N ARG A 38 -7.01 -18.99 3.66
CA ARG A 38 -8.04 -18.38 4.50
C ARG A 38 -7.91 -16.86 4.45
N MET A 39 -9.04 -16.16 4.60
CA MET A 39 -9.06 -14.70 4.57
C MET A 39 -8.13 -14.11 5.64
N HIS A 40 -8.08 -14.70 6.83
CA HIS A 40 -7.18 -14.27 7.88
C HIS A 40 -5.71 -14.27 7.42
N ASP A 41 -5.27 -15.34 6.77
CA ASP A 41 -3.90 -15.45 6.29
C ASP A 41 -3.62 -14.50 5.13
N ARG A 42 -4.61 -14.28 4.28
CA ARG A 42 -4.50 -13.35 3.14
C ARG A 42 -4.34 -11.91 3.65
N LEU A 43 -5.14 -11.51 4.61
CA LEU A 43 -5.06 -10.18 5.21
C LEU A 43 -3.74 -9.99 5.96
N LEU A 44 -3.27 -11.04 6.64
CA LEU A 44 -2.00 -10.97 7.34
C LEU A 44 -0.83 -10.75 6.38
N LYS A 45 -0.84 -11.44 5.24
CA LYS A 45 0.19 -11.24 4.21
C LYS A 45 0.19 -9.81 3.70
N ILE A 46 -0.98 -9.29 3.34
CA ILE A 46 -1.11 -7.92 2.84
C ILE A 46 -0.61 -6.91 3.88
N HIS A 47 -1.03 -7.08 5.12
CA HIS A 47 -0.60 -6.21 6.21
C HIS A 47 0.91 -6.23 6.40
N THR A 48 1.50 -7.42 6.43
CA THR A 48 2.94 -7.58 6.65
C THR A 48 3.76 -6.92 5.53
N GLU A 49 3.36 -7.12 4.28
CA GLU A 49 4.09 -6.56 3.15
C GLU A 49 3.90 -5.05 3.04
N LEU A 50 2.68 -4.54 3.27
CA LEU A 50 2.46 -3.09 3.30
C LEU A 50 3.21 -2.43 4.44
N ASP A 51 3.24 -3.04 5.62
CA ASP A 51 3.96 -2.52 6.77
C ASP A 51 5.46 -2.36 6.45
N ALA A 52 6.05 -3.36 5.81
CA ALA A 52 7.45 -3.30 5.40
C ALA A 52 7.70 -2.19 4.38
N LEU A 53 6.80 -2.01 3.42
CA LEU A 53 6.90 -0.95 2.42
C LEU A 53 6.78 0.43 3.05
N ILE A 54 5.83 0.60 3.97
CA ILE A 54 5.63 1.87 4.68
C ILE A 54 6.88 2.23 5.50
N LYS A 55 7.46 1.26 6.19
CA LYS A 55 8.68 1.49 6.97
C LYS A 55 9.87 1.83 6.09
N ASN A 56 9.94 1.27 4.90
CA ASN A 56 11.03 1.52 3.97
C ASN A 56 10.92 2.88 3.30
N PHE A 57 9.74 3.24 2.81
CA PHE A 57 9.55 4.49 2.05
C PHE A 57 9.09 5.68 2.89
N GLN A 58 8.53 5.45 4.05
CA GLN A 58 8.07 6.47 5.01
C GLN A 58 7.17 7.53 4.38
N PRO A 59 6.02 7.13 3.79
CA PRO A 59 5.09 8.09 3.22
C PRO A 59 4.43 8.93 4.31
N GLN A 60 4.10 10.18 3.98
CA GLN A 60 3.41 11.08 4.90
C GLN A 60 1.89 10.97 4.79
N VAL A 61 1.40 10.53 3.63
CA VAL A 61 -0.03 10.42 3.35
C VAL A 61 -0.30 9.09 2.67
N MET A 62 -1.42 8.46 3.02
CA MET A 62 -1.90 7.27 2.36
C MET A 62 -3.28 7.54 1.79
N GLY A 63 -3.46 7.26 0.49
CA GLY A 63 -4.74 7.32 -0.19
C GLY A 63 -5.30 5.93 -0.40
N LEU A 64 -6.55 5.73 -0.02
CA LEU A 64 -7.24 4.46 -0.13
C LEU A 64 -8.56 4.71 -0.83
N GLU A 65 -8.63 4.44 -2.11
CA GLU A 65 -9.74 4.81 -2.99
C GLU A 65 -10.05 6.31 -2.88
N LYS A 66 -11.13 6.67 -2.18
CA LYS A 66 -11.54 8.07 -2.00
C LYS A 66 -11.19 8.62 -0.63
N LEU A 67 -10.47 7.85 0.18
CA LEU A 67 -10.11 8.25 1.54
C LEU A 67 -8.59 8.45 1.64
N PHE A 68 -8.20 9.47 2.38
CA PHE A 68 -6.80 9.77 2.63
C PHE A 68 -6.54 9.81 4.12
N PHE A 69 -5.46 9.18 4.56
CA PHE A 69 -5.07 9.11 5.95
C PHE A 69 -3.66 9.65 6.12
N ALA A 70 -3.44 10.45 7.15
CA ALA A 70 -2.10 10.82 7.55
C ALA A 70 -1.39 9.58 8.10
N VAL A 71 -0.17 9.34 7.63
CA VAL A 71 0.64 8.24 8.14
C VAL A 71 1.55 8.81 9.21
N ASN A 72 1.41 8.33 10.42
CA ASN A 72 2.26 8.76 11.51
C ASN A 72 3.66 8.16 11.35
N ALA A 73 4.58 9.06 11.35
CA ALA A 73 5.97 8.67 11.32
C ALA A 73 6.42 8.16 12.68
#